data_c1775c5f192be50fb1f40c34ac46e3cd
#
_entry.id   c1775c5f192be50fb1f40c34ac46e3cd
#
_cell.length_a   1.000
_cell.length_b   1.000
_cell.length_c   1.000
_cell.angle_alpha   90.00
_cell.angle_beta   90.00
_cell.angle_gamma   90.00
#
_symmetry.space_group_name_H-M   'P 1'
#
loop_
_entity.id
_entity.type
_entity.pdbx_description
1 polymer ?
#
loop_
_entity_poly.entity_id
_entity_poly.type
_entity_poly.pdbx_seq_one_letter_code
_entity_poly.pdbx_strand_id
1 'polypeptide(L)'
;YTSARVAAQKQAKAGQVQKTLSDGTQILAQEDVAIDGHGTVQVGVIAFSDNSGDGLWDPREYIIYVPEGFEGKELPVLMIYPGNTQTDSIFLDSTLWWQIAEDEGIVLAFVCETYNASPCSVSHADSDKFYHSLITILEEQIDGSYADLDFTRIYGSGQSAGSNATQGFAVTNPEFFAAVASTSAAPQPKNEANEMIPTMMVTGQMDAGDMAKGFEAEELQRWATYMLEVNGFDNTFAADKASSTNSVDARHPELHTWSKEMDGVEVPLFQWAQCLLRPHNCYPSDMPMLWDFMEHFSFEKAADGTVTRYYSPSAFEKND
;
A
#
# COMPACT_ATOMS: atom_id res chain seq x y z
N TYR A 1 -14.67 -2.92 16.36
CA TYR A 1 -14.19 -4.21 15.82
C TYR A 1 -13.13 -4.89 16.69
N THR A 2 -12.65 -4.24 17.71
CA THR A 2 -11.63 -4.81 18.62
C THR A 2 -12.03 -6.17 19.21
N SER A 3 -13.31 -6.36 19.57
CA SER A 3 -13.82 -7.63 20.08
C SER A 3 -13.74 -8.76 19.04
N ALA A 4 -14.05 -8.44 17.78
CA ALA A 4 -13.95 -9.39 16.66
C ALA A 4 -12.49 -9.77 16.41
N ARG A 5 -11.58 -8.79 16.47
CA ARG A 5 -10.14 -9.02 16.35
C ARG A 5 -9.65 -9.99 17.42
N VAL A 6 -10.03 -9.78 18.68
CA VAL A 6 -9.68 -10.68 19.79
C VAL A 6 -10.29 -12.08 19.60
N ALA A 7 -11.53 -12.17 19.11
CA ALA A 7 -12.19 -13.45 18.81
C ALA A 7 -11.47 -14.21 17.69
N ALA A 8 -11.16 -13.55 16.58
CA ALA A 8 -10.40 -14.12 15.46
C ALA A 8 -9.03 -14.64 15.91
N GLN A 9 -8.33 -13.84 16.69
CA GLN A 9 -7.04 -14.24 17.25
C GLN A 9 -7.15 -15.49 18.12
N LYS A 10 -8.14 -15.53 18.99
CA LYS A 10 -8.36 -16.70 19.87
C LYS A 10 -8.71 -17.95 19.07
N GLN A 11 -9.52 -17.81 18.03
CA GLN A 11 -9.91 -18.91 17.14
C GLN A 11 -8.72 -19.43 16.34
N ALA A 12 -7.90 -18.53 15.80
CA ALA A 12 -6.71 -18.90 15.02
C ALA A 12 -5.70 -19.70 15.84
N LYS A 13 -5.56 -19.42 17.14
CA LYS A 13 -4.71 -20.20 18.05
C LYS A 13 -5.13 -21.66 18.19
N ALA A 14 -6.37 -22.02 17.86
CA ALA A 14 -6.80 -23.41 17.83
C ALA A 14 -6.24 -24.18 16.62
N GLY A 15 -5.66 -23.46 15.63
CA GLY A 15 -4.97 -24.04 14.48
C GLY A 15 -5.85 -24.78 13.47
N GLN A 16 -7.18 -24.60 13.55
CA GLN A 16 -8.11 -25.26 12.64
C GLN A 16 -8.32 -24.41 11.39
N VAL A 17 -8.07 -25.00 10.21
CA VAL A 17 -8.37 -24.36 8.94
C VAL A 17 -9.88 -24.30 8.74
N GLN A 18 -10.41 -23.07 8.59
CA GLN A 18 -11.83 -22.83 8.33
C GLN A 18 -12.15 -22.96 6.83
N LYS A 19 -11.24 -22.44 5.99
CA LYS A 19 -11.39 -22.42 4.54
C LYS A 19 -10.01 -22.44 3.88
N THR A 20 -9.91 -23.10 2.73
CA THR A 20 -8.74 -23.00 1.85
C THR A 20 -9.18 -22.35 0.55
N LEU A 21 -8.48 -21.27 0.15
CA LEU A 21 -8.74 -20.52 -1.07
C LEU A 21 -8.07 -21.18 -2.28
N SER A 22 -8.36 -20.68 -3.48
CA SER A 22 -7.91 -21.28 -4.74
C SER A 22 -6.38 -21.31 -4.90
N ASP A 23 -5.67 -20.31 -4.35
CA ASP A 23 -4.21 -20.23 -4.33
C ASP A 23 -3.55 -21.07 -3.23
N GLY A 24 -4.36 -21.78 -2.43
CA GLY A 24 -3.91 -22.56 -1.27
C GLY A 24 -3.82 -21.78 0.03
N THR A 25 -4.16 -20.50 0.06
CA THR A 25 -4.24 -19.70 1.28
C THR A 25 -5.26 -20.31 2.26
N GLN A 26 -4.82 -20.56 3.49
CA GLN A 26 -5.65 -21.17 4.53
C GLN A 26 -6.12 -20.12 5.53
N ILE A 27 -7.44 -19.92 5.61
CA ILE A 27 -8.05 -19.04 6.60
C ILE A 27 -8.28 -19.83 7.90
N LEU A 28 -7.72 -19.34 9.00
CA LEU A 28 -7.84 -19.90 10.35
C LEU A 28 -9.00 -19.29 11.13
N ALA A 29 -9.29 -18.02 10.87
CA ALA A 29 -10.38 -17.28 11.49
C ALA A 29 -10.81 -16.13 10.61
N GLN A 30 -12.08 -15.76 10.68
CA GLN A 30 -12.64 -14.59 10.02
C GLN A 30 -13.84 -14.10 10.83
N GLU A 31 -13.87 -12.82 11.12
CA GLU A 31 -14.94 -12.15 11.84
C GLU A 31 -15.31 -10.85 11.13
N ASP A 32 -16.59 -10.64 10.90
CA ASP A 32 -17.11 -9.45 10.24
C ASP A 32 -17.85 -8.56 11.25
N VAL A 33 -17.62 -7.27 11.18
CA VAL A 33 -18.27 -6.28 12.03
C VAL A 33 -18.80 -5.14 11.17
N ALA A 34 -20.12 -5.01 11.11
CA ALA A 34 -20.74 -3.79 10.57
C ALA A 34 -20.61 -2.67 11.60
N ILE A 35 -20.12 -1.52 11.13
CA ILE A 35 -20.00 -0.29 11.91
C ILE A 35 -21.04 0.68 11.38
N ASP A 36 -22.07 0.95 12.20
CA ASP A 36 -23.21 1.78 11.84
C ASP A 36 -22.78 3.17 11.34
N GLY A 37 -23.21 3.53 10.15
CA GLY A 37 -22.87 4.80 9.50
C GLY A 37 -21.47 4.87 8.87
N HIS A 38 -20.77 3.74 8.76
CA HIS A 38 -19.39 3.70 8.23
C HIS A 38 -19.14 2.60 7.21
N GLY A 39 -19.47 1.35 7.53
CA GLY A 39 -19.22 0.22 6.67
C GLY A 39 -18.91 -1.06 7.42
N THR A 40 -18.20 -1.99 6.78
CA THR A 40 -17.86 -3.30 7.35
C THR A 40 -16.35 -3.47 7.50
N VAL A 41 -15.94 -3.89 8.69
CA VAL A 41 -14.57 -4.35 8.96
C VAL A 41 -14.57 -5.87 8.98
N GLN A 42 -13.79 -6.49 8.11
CA GLN A 42 -13.47 -7.91 8.18
C GLN A 42 -12.09 -8.08 8.81
N VAL A 43 -12.02 -8.83 9.89
CA VAL A 43 -10.75 -9.24 10.50
C VAL A 43 -10.54 -10.71 10.20
N GLY A 44 -9.42 -11.04 9.58
CA GLY A 44 -9.10 -12.41 9.28
C GLY A 44 -7.70 -12.80 9.71
N VAL A 45 -7.48 -14.10 9.81
CA VAL A 45 -6.20 -14.69 10.14
C VAL A 45 -5.92 -15.84 9.20
N ILE A 46 -4.77 -15.80 8.57
CA ILE A 46 -4.31 -16.86 7.69
C ILE A 46 -3.16 -17.66 8.32
N ALA A 47 -3.09 -18.94 7.99
CA ALA A 47 -1.91 -19.73 8.19
C ALA A 47 -0.83 -19.26 7.21
N PHE A 48 0.30 -18.87 7.73
CA PHE A 48 1.40 -18.37 6.91
C PHE A 48 2.56 -19.37 6.87
N SER A 49 3.80 -18.93 6.71
CA SER A 49 4.94 -19.84 6.70
C SER A 49 5.37 -20.23 8.11
N ASP A 50 5.90 -21.44 8.26
CA ASP A 50 6.62 -21.87 9.46
C ASP A 50 8.05 -21.30 9.40
N ASN A 51 8.21 -20.05 9.83
CA ASN A 51 9.50 -19.38 9.84
C ASN A 51 10.37 -19.78 11.06
N SER A 52 9.74 -20.36 12.09
CA SER A 52 10.46 -20.86 13.26
C SER A 52 11.06 -22.25 13.04
N GLY A 53 10.59 -22.99 12.04
CA GLY A 53 11.01 -24.35 11.73
C GLY A 53 10.55 -25.38 12.75
N ASP A 54 9.55 -25.05 13.57
CA ASP A 54 8.98 -25.93 14.58
C ASP A 54 7.79 -26.76 14.09
N GLY A 55 7.45 -26.63 12.82
CA GLY A 55 6.30 -27.30 12.19
C GLY A 55 4.95 -26.65 12.50
N LEU A 56 4.95 -25.50 13.16
CA LEU A 56 3.76 -24.73 13.43
C LEU A 56 3.64 -23.55 12.44
N TRP A 57 2.43 -23.27 12.02
CA TRP A 57 2.16 -22.13 11.16
C TRP A 57 2.24 -20.83 11.96
N ASP A 58 3.00 -19.87 11.46
CA ASP A 58 2.96 -18.49 11.93
C ASP A 58 1.69 -17.82 11.40
N PRO A 59 0.70 -17.52 12.23
CA PRO A 59 -0.52 -16.87 11.76
C PRO A 59 -0.22 -15.40 11.41
N ARG A 60 -0.89 -14.91 10.36
CA ARG A 60 -0.88 -13.50 9.97
C ARG A 60 -2.30 -12.96 10.02
N GLU A 61 -2.46 -11.80 10.65
CA GLU A 61 -3.72 -11.06 10.65
C GLU A 61 -3.81 -10.18 9.42
N TYR A 62 -5.02 -9.98 8.94
CA TYR A 62 -5.35 -8.94 7.98
C TYR A 62 -6.64 -8.23 8.40
N ILE A 63 -6.78 -6.98 7.99
CA ILE A 63 -8.03 -6.23 8.13
C ILE A 63 -8.42 -5.72 6.75
N ILE A 64 -9.70 -5.93 6.38
CA ILE A 64 -10.29 -5.31 5.22
C ILE A 64 -11.41 -4.40 5.70
N TYR A 65 -11.41 -3.16 5.21
CA TYR A 65 -12.46 -2.18 5.46
C TYR A 65 -13.19 -1.88 4.16
N VAL A 66 -14.50 -2.10 4.17
CA VAL A 66 -15.39 -1.82 3.05
C VAL A 66 -16.34 -0.70 3.46
N PRO A 67 -16.22 0.53 2.88
CA PRO A 67 -17.10 1.64 3.21
C PRO A 67 -18.53 1.36 2.72
N GLU A 68 -19.53 1.91 3.40
CA GLU A 68 -20.93 1.85 2.95
C GLU A 68 -21.27 2.98 1.97
N GLY A 69 -22.37 2.85 1.25
CA GLY A 69 -22.91 3.91 0.38
C GLY A 69 -22.41 3.87 -1.07
N PHE A 70 -21.74 2.78 -1.45
CA PHE A 70 -21.18 2.63 -2.81
C PHE A 70 -21.74 1.41 -3.56
N GLU A 71 -22.97 0.99 -3.24
CA GLU A 71 -23.61 -0.16 -3.86
C GLU A 71 -23.75 0.05 -5.38
N GLY A 72 -23.34 -0.96 -6.15
CA GLY A 72 -23.38 -0.93 -7.62
C GLY A 72 -22.26 -0.13 -8.27
N LYS A 73 -21.24 0.28 -7.50
CA LYS A 73 -19.99 0.88 -8.01
C LYS A 73 -18.85 -0.12 -7.88
N GLU A 74 -17.96 -0.14 -8.85
CA GLU A 74 -16.71 -0.89 -8.77
C GLU A 74 -15.66 -0.06 -8.01
N LEU A 75 -15.24 -0.55 -6.84
CA LEU A 75 -14.36 0.18 -5.93
C LEU A 75 -12.89 -0.19 -6.14
N PRO A 76 -11.98 0.80 -6.19
CA PRO A 76 -10.56 0.55 -6.14
C PRO A 76 -10.14 -0.06 -4.80
N VAL A 77 -8.99 -0.71 -4.80
CA VAL A 77 -8.41 -1.31 -3.60
C VAL A 77 -7.11 -0.60 -3.24
N LEU A 78 -6.96 -0.24 -1.98
CA LEU A 78 -5.70 0.25 -1.42
C LEU A 78 -5.17 -0.74 -0.40
N MET A 79 -4.03 -1.36 -0.73
CA MET A 79 -3.31 -2.24 0.19
C MET A 79 -2.31 -1.43 1.01
N ILE A 80 -2.40 -1.54 2.33
CA ILE A 80 -1.63 -0.72 3.27
C ILE A 80 -0.77 -1.60 4.15
N TYR A 81 0.52 -1.32 4.17
CA TYR A 81 1.49 -2.04 4.99
C TYR A 81 1.98 -1.16 6.14
N PRO A 82 1.62 -1.47 7.39
CA PRO A 82 2.11 -0.75 8.57
C PRO A 82 3.63 -0.82 8.73
N GLY A 83 4.17 0.11 9.48
CA GLY A 83 5.57 0.09 9.88
C GLY A 83 5.89 -0.98 10.91
N ASN A 84 7.17 -1.21 11.14
CA ASN A 84 7.63 -2.12 12.18
C ASN A 84 7.07 -1.70 13.55
N THR A 85 6.58 -2.64 14.33
CA THR A 85 5.89 -2.43 15.63
C THR A 85 4.51 -1.74 15.56
N GLN A 86 4.03 -1.41 14.38
CA GLN A 86 2.67 -0.90 14.18
C GLN A 86 1.74 -2.05 13.81
N THR A 87 0.51 -2.02 14.33
CA THR A 87 -0.51 -3.00 13.97
C THR A 87 -1.41 -2.45 12.86
N ASP A 88 -2.02 -3.34 12.09
CA ASP A 88 -3.07 -3.03 11.14
C ASP A 88 -4.19 -2.20 11.77
N SER A 89 -4.68 -2.62 12.94
CA SER A 89 -5.74 -1.95 13.69
C SER A 89 -5.33 -0.54 14.15
N ILE A 90 -4.14 -0.37 14.70
CA ILE A 90 -3.64 0.97 15.07
C ILE A 90 -3.51 1.82 13.80
N PHE A 91 -3.04 1.24 12.70
CA PHE A 91 -2.85 1.99 11.46
C PHE A 91 -4.19 2.38 10.83
N LEU A 92 -5.19 1.52 10.84
CA LEU A 92 -6.56 1.85 10.44
C LEU A 92 -7.14 2.97 11.30
N ASP A 93 -7.01 2.87 12.64
CA ASP A 93 -7.64 3.81 13.58
C ASP A 93 -6.93 5.18 13.63
N SER A 94 -5.61 5.22 13.39
CA SER A 94 -4.79 6.43 13.60
C SER A 94 -4.45 7.21 12.33
N THR A 95 -4.68 6.65 11.15
CA THR A 95 -4.52 7.35 9.88
C THR A 95 -5.85 7.88 9.37
N LEU A 96 -5.83 8.76 8.37
CA LEU A 96 -7.05 9.22 7.70
C LEU A 96 -7.54 8.27 6.59
N TRP A 97 -6.92 7.11 6.40
CA TRP A 97 -7.30 6.22 5.31
C TRP A 97 -8.77 5.81 5.35
N TRP A 98 -9.32 5.52 6.54
CA TRP A 98 -10.73 5.15 6.65
C TRP A 98 -11.68 6.30 6.23
N GLN A 99 -11.34 7.57 6.53
CA GLN A 99 -12.13 8.72 6.10
C GLN A 99 -12.04 8.92 4.58
N ILE A 100 -10.83 8.80 4.01
CA ILE A 100 -10.64 8.87 2.56
C ILE A 100 -11.41 7.73 1.87
N ALA A 101 -11.41 6.53 2.46
CA ALA A 101 -12.17 5.41 1.94
C ALA A 101 -13.68 5.67 1.91
N GLU A 102 -14.22 6.32 2.93
CA GLU A 102 -15.64 6.72 3.00
C GLU A 102 -15.98 7.86 2.03
N ASP A 103 -15.08 8.82 1.86
CA ASP A 103 -15.29 9.96 0.97
C ASP A 103 -15.15 9.56 -0.51
N GLU A 104 -14.21 8.66 -0.81
CA GLU A 104 -13.79 8.34 -2.18
C GLU A 104 -14.32 6.98 -2.69
N GLY A 105 -14.83 6.12 -1.82
CA GLY A 105 -15.25 4.77 -2.16
C GLY A 105 -14.06 3.86 -2.44
N ILE A 106 -13.25 3.58 -1.43
CA ILE A 106 -12.05 2.74 -1.56
C ILE A 106 -12.15 1.57 -0.58
N VAL A 107 -11.90 0.36 -1.03
CA VAL A 107 -11.70 -0.78 -0.13
C VAL A 107 -10.27 -0.75 0.38
N LEU A 108 -10.10 -0.69 1.70
CA LEU A 108 -8.79 -0.76 2.34
C LEU A 108 -8.46 -2.19 2.75
N ALA A 109 -7.25 -2.63 2.45
CA ALA A 109 -6.76 -3.94 2.85
C ALA A 109 -5.42 -3.80 3.57
N PHE A 110 -5.42 -3.99 4.88
CA PHE A 110 -4.24 -3.88 5.72
C PHE A 110 -3.52 -5.22 5.79
N VAL A 111 -2.30 -5.22 5.30
CA VAL A 111 -1.37 -6.35 5.39
C VAL A 111 -0.75 -6.34 6.77
N CYS A 112 -0.82 -7.40 7.51
CA CYS A 112 -0.34 -7.39 8.86
C CYS A 112 0.42 -8.61 9.35
N GLU A 113 0.66 -8.55 10.48
CA GLU A 113 1.47 -8.99 11.59
C GLU A 113 1.36 -10.44 11.97
N THR A 114 2.43 -10.90 12.62
CA THR A 114 2.37 -12.08 13.46
C THR A 114 1.73 -11.74 14.81
N TYR A 115 0.81 -12.57 15.27
CA TYR A 115 0.15 -12.44 16.55
C TYR A 115 1.00 -12.42 17.77
N ASN A 116 2.11 -13.11 17.74
CA ASN A 116 2.93 -13.38 18.90
C ASN A 116 4.21 -12.56 18.88
N ALA A 117 4.39 -11.77 17.87
CA ALA A 117 5.60 -11.01 17.75
C ALA A 117 5.45 -9.67 18.41
N SER A 118 6.18 -9.49 19.43
CA SER A 118 6.71 -8.20 19.76
C SER A 118 8.20 -8.28 19.41
N PRO A 119 8.63 -7.54 18.44
CA PRO A 119 7.97 -6.74 17.44
C PRO A 119 7.67 -7.51 16.15
N CYS A 120 6.68 -7.08 15.38
CA CYS A 120 6.52 -7.54 14.00
C CYS A 120 7.75 -7.26 13.20
N SER A 121 8.54 -8.24 12.93
CA SER A 121 9.51 -8.15 11.86
C SER A 121 8.92 -8.82 10.64
N VAL A 122 8.35 -8.03 9.75
CA VAL A 122 7.97 -8.53 8.44
C VAL A 122 9.23 -8.67 7.63
N SER A 123 9.62 -9.89 7.30
CA SER A 123 10.69 -10.08 6.33
C SER A 123 10.15 -9.72 4.93
N HIS A 124 10.98 -9.11 4.09
CA HIS A 124 10.60 -8.81 2.69
C HIS A 124 10.23 -10.09 1.91
N ALA A 125 10.78 -11.23 2.28
CA ALA A 125 10.45 -12.52 1.65
C ALA A 125 9.00 -12.96 1.93
N ASP A 126 8.46 -12.58 3.08
CA ASP A 126 7.10 -12.93 3.46
C ASP A 126 6.07 -11.95 2.87
N SER A 127 6.45 -10.70 2.58
CA SER A 127 5.53 -9.70 2.04
C SER A 127 4.98 -10.07 0.68
N ASP A 128 5.79 -10.64 -0.21
CA ASP A 128 5.36 -11.05 -1.55
C ASP A 128 4.23 -12.07 -1.46
N LYS A 129 4.42 -13.11 -0.65
CA LYS A 129 3.38 -14.13 -0.43
C LYS A 129 2.14 -13.53 0.21
N PHE A 130 2.29 -12.60 1.14
CA PHE A 130 1.15 -11.99 1.81
C PHE A 130 0.30 -11.14 0.85
N TYR A 131 0.92 -10.36 -0.03
CA TYR A 131 0.21 -9.60 -1.05
C TYR A 131 -0.60 -10.52 -1.98
N HIS A 132 -0.01 -11.65 -2.42
CA HIS A 132 -0.72 -12.63 -3.24
C HIS A 132 -1.87 -13.30 -2.50
N SER A 133 -1.70 -13.66 -1.22
CA SER A 133 -2.80 -14.19 -0.42
C SER A 133 -3.91 -13.16 -0.22
N LEU A 134 -3.55 -11.89 -0.03
CA LEU A 134 -4.53 -10.84 0.20
C LEU A 134 -5.37 -10.53 -1.05
N ILE A 135 -4.76 -10.57 -2.26
CA ILE A 135 -5.54 -10.41 -3.50
C ILE A 135 -6.54 -11.55 -3.66
N THR A 136 -6.15 -12.80 -3.38
CA THR A 136 -7.07 -13.94 -3.45
C THR A 136 -8.20 -13.83 -2.41
N ILE A 137 -7.90 -13.31 -1.23
CA ILE A 137 -8.94 -13.02 -0.21
C ILE A 137 -9.92 -11.96 -0.73
N LEU A 138 -9.42 -10.89 -1.36
CA LEU A 138 -10.28 -9.87 -1.96
C LEU A 138 -11.16 -10.44 -3.06
N GLU A 139 -10.61 -11.23 -3.98
CA GLU A 139 -11.33 -11.87 -5.08
C GLU A 139 -12.41 -12.86 -4.59
N GLU A 140 -12.10 -13.68 -3.59
CA GLU A 140 -12.98 -14.79 -3.20
C GLU A 140 -13.90 -14.49 -2.00
N GLN A 141 -13.57 -13.46 -1.19
CA GLN A 141 -14.30 -13.18 0.05
C GLN A 141 -14.99 -11.82 0.05
N ILE A 142 -14.49 -10.86 -0.72
CA ILE A 142 -14.98 -9.48 -0.70
C ILE A 142 -15.74 -9.16 -1.99
N ASP A 143 -15.13 -9.44 -3.15
CA ASP A 143 -15.71 -9.14 -4.45
C ASP A 143 -17.06 -9.84 -4.64
N GLY A 144 -18.07 -9.06 -5.07
CA GLY A 144 -19.45 -9.55 -5.24
C GLY A 144 -20.18 -9.92 -3.94
N SER A 145 -19.51 -9.87 -2.76
CA SER A 145 -20.10 -10.21 -1.46
C SER A 145 -20.31 -8.98 -0.58
N TYR A 146 -19.34 -8.10 -0.50
CA TYR A 146 -19.36 -6.86 0.28
C TYR A 146 -19.29 -5.62 -0.60
N ALA A 147 -18.57 -5.70 -1.71
CA ALA A 147 -18.44 -4.67 -2.73
C ALA A 147 -18.08 -5.32 -4.06
N ASP A 148 -18.36 -4.63 -5.17
CA ASP A 148 -17.79 -4.96 -6.47
C ASP A 148 -16.41 -4.27 -6.55
N LEU A 149 -15.34 -5.00 -6.87
CA LEU A 149 -13.97 -4.49 -6.85
C LEU A 149 -13.42 -4.25 -8.26
N ASP A 150 -12.75 -3.11 -8.43
CA ASP A 150 -12.02 -2.78 -9.64
C ASP A 150 -10.55 -3.22 -9.52
N PHE A 151 -10.23 -4.41 -9.98
CA PHE A 151 -8.87 -4.95 -9.96
C PHE A 151 -7.91 -4.28 -10.98
N THR A 152 -8.38 -3.33 -11.78
CA THR A 152 -7.52 -2.47 -12.60
C THR A 152 -6.98 -1.27 -11.81
N ARG A 153 -7.53 -1.02 -10.62
CA ARG A 153 -7.16 0.07 -9.72
C ARG A 153 -6.76 -0.46 -8.35
N ILE A 154 -5.68 -1.22 -8.32
CA ILE A 154 -5.06 -1.70 -7.06
C ILE A 154 -3.86 -0.81 -6.77
N TYR A 155 -3.80 -0.27 -5.56
CA TYR A 155 -2.74 0.62 -5.12
C TYR A 155 -2.04 0.08 -3.90
N GLY A 156 -0.79 0.51 -3.70
CA GLY A 156 0.00 0.12 -2.56
C GLY A 156 0.50 1.32 -1.76
N SER A 157 0.37 1.26 -0.44
CA SER A 157 0.93 2.25 0.48
C SER A 157 1.59 1.58 1.68
N GLY A 158 2.50 2.29 2.31
CA GLY A 158 3.15 1.79 3.53
C GLY A 158 3.96 2.84 4.26
N GLN A 159 4.35 2.52 5.48
CA GLN A 159 5.18 3.38 6.32
C GLN A 159 6.40 2.59 6.82
N SER A 160 7.59 3.18 6.79
CA SER A 160 8.83 2.58 7.33
C SER A 160 9.12 1.19 6.72
N ALA A 161 9.13 0.13 7.50
CA ALA A 161 9.28 -1.24 7.00
C ALA A 161 8.19 -1.60 5.98
N GLY A 162 6.96 -1.14 6.19
CA GLY A 162 5.87 -1.29 5.24
C GLY A 162 6.09 -0.53 3.94
N SER A 163 6.70 0.66 4.00
CA SER A 163 7.14 1.40 2.81
C SER A 163 8.17 0.62 2.00
N ASN A 164 9.16 0.04 2.69
CA ASN A 164 10.17 -0.82 2.05
C ASN A 164 9.53 -2.04 1.39
N ALA A 165 8.62 -2.70 2.09
CA ALA A 165 7.90 -3.87 1.58
C ALA A 165 7.07 -3.51 0.34
N THR A 166 6.24 -2.48 0.42
CA THR A 166 5.34 -2.07 -0.67
C THR A 166 6.12 -1.64 -1.92
N GLN A 167 7.08 -0.75 -1.78
CA GLN A 167 7.88 -0.28 -2.92
C GLN A 167 8.76 -1.38 -3.50
N GLY A 168 9.36 -2.22 -2.62
CA GLY A 168 10.17 -3.36 -3.05
C GLY A 168 9.35 -4.40 -3.80
N PHE A 169 8.14 -4.73 -3.34
CA PHE A 169 7.22 -5.63 -4.02
C PHE A 169 6.76 -5.06 -5.37
N ALA A 170 6.42 -3.77 -5.42
CA ALA A 170 5.93 -3.12 -6.64
C ALA A 170 6.92 -3.21 -7.80
N VAL A 171 8.21 -3.03 -7.54
CA VAL A 171 9.23 -3.09 -8.60
C VAL A 171 9.58 -4.51 -9.03
N THR A 172 9.33 -5.50 -8.21
CA THR A 172 9.52 -6.92 -8.55
C THR A 172 8.26 -7.58 -9.10
N ASN A 173 7.10 -6.97 -8.91
CA ASN A 173 5.79 -7.43 -9.39
C ASN A 173 5.03 -6.25 -10.04
N PRO A 174 5.52 -5.72 -11.15
CA PRO A 174 4.96 -4.50 -11.76
C PRO A 174 3.52 -4.67 -12.24
N GLU A 175 3.07 -5.91 -12.41
CA GLU A 175 1.71 -6.26 -12.79
C GLU A 175 0.69 -6.24 -11.64
N PHE A 176 1.11 -5.84 -10.43
CA PHE A 176 0.27 -5.95 -9.24
C PHE A 176 -0.40 -4.63 -8.85
N PHE A 177 0.32 -3.52 -8.93
CA PHE A 177 -0.19 -2.20 -8.57
C PHE A 177 -0.27 -1.25 -9.75
N ALA A 178 -1.31 -0.42 -9.80
CA ALA A 178 -1.40 0.70 -10.73
C ALA A 178 -0.39 1.80 -10.39
N ALA A 179 -0.24 2.11 -9.11
CA ALA A 179 0.72 3.04 -8.55
C ALA A 179 0.99 2.72 -7.07
N VAL A 180 2.08 3.26 -6.53
CA VAL A 180 2.41 3.15 -5.09
C VAL A 180 2.79 4.50 -4.51
N ALA A 181 2.39 4.74 -3.26
CA ALA A 181 2.74 5.97 -2.54
C ALA A 181 2.98 5.66 -1.06
N SER A 182 4.16 5.98 -0.55
CA SER A 182 4.61 5.51 0.77
C SER A 182 5.36 6.57 1.56
N THR A 183 5.48 6.35 2.88
CA THR A 183 6.09 7.31 3.80
C THR A 183 7.31 6.75 4.54
N SER A 184 8.26 7.62 4.83
CA SER A 184 9.35 7.46 5.82
C SER A 184 10.43 6.44 5.54
N ALA A 185 10.43 5.73 4.44
CA ALA A 185 11.55 4.84 4.09
C ALA A 185 11.51 4.44 2.61
N ALA A 186 12.62 3.91 2.15
CA ALA A 186 12.74 3.33 0.83
C ALA A 186 13.63 2.08 0.87
N PRO A 187 13.36 1.04 0.07
CA PRO A 187 14.18 -0.16 0.03
C PRO A 187 15.52 0.10 -0.68
N GLN A 188 16.38 -0.89 -0.65
CA GLN A 188 17.57 -0.87 -1.50
C GLN A 188 17.18 -1.18 -2.94
N PRO A 189 17.81 -0.53 -3.93
CA PRO A 189 17.61 -0.82 -5.34
C PRO A 189 17.73 -2.33 -5.64
N LYS A 190 16.90 -2.80 -6.56
CA LYS A 190 16.96 -4.19 -7.05
C LYS A 190 17.86 -4.26 -8.28
N ASN A 191 18.44 -5.41 -8.52
CA ASN A 191 19.37 -5.58 -9.66
C ASN A 191 18.66 -5.80 -11.01
N GLU A 192 17.35 -5.93 -10.99
CA GLU A 192 16.57 -6.20 -12.19
C GLU A 192 15.87 -4.90 -12.63
N ALA A 193 16.11 -4.51 -13.88
CA ALA A 193 15.37 -3.42 -14.52
C ALA A 193 13.95 -3.89 -14.76
N ASN A 194 13.01 -3.18 -14.18
CA ASN A 194 11.61 -3.57 -14.20
C ASN A 194 10.78 -2.57 -15.01
N GLU A 195 9.57 -2.95 -15.25
CA GLU A 195 8.60 -2.11 -15.94
C GLU A 195 8.28 -0.85 -15.12
N MET A 196 7.84 0.18 -15.81
CA MET A 196 7.43 1.44 -15.21
C MET A 196 6.41 1.22 -14.08
N ILE A 197 6.65 1.83 -12.93
CA ILE A 197 5.70 1.88 -11.81
C ILE A 197 5.65 3.30 -11.23
N PRO A 198 4.54 4.02 -11.38
CA PRO A 198 4.38 5.35 -10.79
C PRO A 198 4.53 5.28 -9.28
N THR A 199 5.40 6.15 -8.75
CA THR A 199 5.78 6.06 -7.33
C THR A 199 5.86 7.43 -6.69
N MET A 200 5.27 7.57 -5.49
CA MET A 200 5.41 8.75 -4.64
C MET A 200 6.08 8.39 -3.33
N MET A 201 6.99 9.24 -2.88
CA MET A 201 7.63 9.16 -1.56
C MET A 201 7.32 10.42 -0.74
N VAL A 202 7.03 10.23 0.55
CA VAL A 202 6.93 11.35 1.51
C VAL A 202 7.84 11.08 2.69
N THR A 203 8.82 11.95 2.90
CA THR A 203 9.80 11.82 3.98
C THR A 203 9.61 12.91 5.03
N GLY A 204 9.99 12.63 6.28
CA GLY A 204 9.85 13.59 7.38
C GLY A 204 11.10 14.45 7.55
N GLN A 205 10.92 15.75 7.79
CA GLN A 205 12.04 16.64 8.08
C GLN A 205 12.81 16.27 9.36
N MET A 206 12.12 15.65 10.32
CA MET A 206 12.69 15.20 11.59
C MET A 206 12.73 13.66 11.67
N ASP A 207 12.90 13.00 10.54
CA ASP A 207 12.97 11.54 10.45
C ASP A 207 14.23 10.97 11.14
N ALA A 208 14.36 9.67 11.22
CA ALA A 208 15.46 9.02 11.92
C ALA A 208 16.71 8.88 11.03
N GLY A 209 17.89 9.00 11.64
CA GLY A 209 19.16 8.71 10.99
C GLY A 209 19.43 9.56 9.73
N ASP A 210 19.85 8.92 8.65
CA ASP A 210 20.14 9.59 7.37
C ASP A 210 18.88 10.21 6.75
N MET A 211 17.70 9.60 6.94
CA MET A 211 16.44 10.13 6.42
C MET A 211 16.09 11.53 6.90
N ALA A 212 16.60 11.97 8.06
CA ALA A 212 16.44 13.34 8.56
C ALA A 212 17.06 14.40 7.64
N LYS A 213 17.94 14.01 6.74
CA LYS A 213 18.51 14.91 5.72
C LYS A 213 17.54 15.18 4.56
N GLY A 214 16.36 14.53 4.54
CA GLY A 214 15.35 14.74 3.50
C GLY A 214 15.88 14.43 2.11
N PHE A 215 15.80 15.40 1.21
CA PHE A 215 16.29 15.24 -0.18
C PHE A 215 17.80 15.04 -0.29
N GLU A 216 18.57 15.27 0.76
CA GLU A 216 20.03 15.04 0.82
C GLU A 216 20.38 13.67 1.44
N ALA A 217 19.39 12.86 1.84
CA ALA A 217 19.59 11.55 2.40
C ALA A 217 20.10 10.56 1.34
N GLU A 218 21.31 10.05 1.49
CA GLU A 218 21.97 9.21 0.47
C GLU A 218 21.19 7.91 0.21
N GLU A 219 20.63 7.30 1.24
CA GLU A 219 19.84 6.07 1.09
C GLU A 219 18.55 6.30 0.30
N LEU A 220 17.89 7.45 0.52
CA LEU A 220 16.69 7.83 -0.20
C LEU A 220 16.99 8.27 -1.63
N GLN A 221 18.09 9.00 -1.84
CA GLN A 221 18.55 9.37 -3.18
C GLN A 221 18.92 8.16 -4.04
N ARG A 222 19.49 7.11 -3.46
CA ARG A 222 19.76 5.86 -4.19
C ARG A 222 18.47 5.22 -4.70
N TRP A 223 17.44 5.17 -3.86
CA TRP A 223 16.14 4.66 -4.29
C TRP A 223 15.48 5.58 -5.30
N ALA A 224 15.48 6.88 -5.09
CA ALA A 224 14.94 7.86 -6.05
C ALA A 224 15.64 7.75 -7.42
N THR A 225 16.97 7.61 -7.44
CA THR A 225 17.73 7.39 -8.68
C THR A 225 17.28 6.12 -9.39
N TYR A 226 17.13 5.02 -8.65
CA TYR A 226 16.65 3.76 -9.19
C TYR A 226 15.21 3.88 -9.74
N MET A 227 14.31 4.57 -9.03
CA MET A 227 12.93 4.77 -9.50
C MET A 227 12.85 5.69 -10.72
N LEU A 228 13.72 6.67 -10.83
CA LEU A 228 13.85 7.47 -12.04
C LEU A 228 14.28 6.61 -13.24
N GLU A 229 15.24 5.71 -13.06
CA GLU A 229 15.67 4.76 -14.09
C GLU A 229 14.54 3.81 -14.48
N VAL A 230 13.86 3.19 -13.51
CA VAL A 230 12.70 2.31 -13.73
C VAL A 230 11.60 3.00 -14.54
N ASN A 231 11.36 4.28 -14.26
CA ASN A 231 10.38 5.10 -14.98
C ASN A 231 10.96 5.75 -16.24
N GLY A 232 12.20 5.37 -16.64
CA GLY A 232 12.82 5.76 -17.90
C GLY A 232 13.31 7.20 -17.96
N PHE A 233 13.64 7.83 -16.81
CA PHE A 233 14.33 9.12 -16.74
C PHE A 233 15.85 8.94 -16.77
N ASP A 234 16.59 10.07 -16.85
CA ASP A 234 18.00 10.08 -16.51
C ASP A 234 18.14 9.60 -15.06
N ASN A 235 18.97 8.60 -14.85
CA ASN A 235 19.05 7.83 -13.61
C ASN A 235 19.81 8.51 -12.46
N THR A 236 20.01 9.83 -12.53
CA THR A 236 20.65 10.57 -11.45
C THR A 236 19.65 11.49 -10.77
N PHE A 237 19.33 11.17 -9.51
CA PHE A 237 18.51 12.07 -8.73
C PHE A 237 19.22 13.42 -8.51
N ALA A 238 18.51 14.49 -8.85
CA ALA A 238 18.84 15.86 -8.49
C ALA A 238 17.54 16.65 -8.38
N ALA A 239 17.29 17.27 -7.24
CA ALA A 239 16.04 17.97 -6.98
C ALA A 239 15.78 19.10 -7.98
N ASP A 240 16.85 19.79 -8.43
CA ASP A 240 16.81 20.87 -9.42
C ASP A 240 16.51 20.39 -10.86
N LYS A 241 16.49 19.07 -11.10
CA LYS A 241 16.12 18.45 -12.38
C LYS A 241 14.69 17.92 -12.41
N ALA A 242 13.92 18.14 -11.35
CA ALA A 242 12.50 17.82 -11.37
C ALA A 242 11.78 18.58 -12.49
N SER A 243 10.79 17.99 -13.09
CA SER A 243 9.94 18.63 -14.12
C SER A 243 9.20 19.83 -13.52
N SER A 244 8.78 19.71 -12.27
CA SER A 244 8.22 20.81 -11.49
C SER A 244 8.53 20.65 -10.00
N THR A 245 8.47 21.78 -9.29
CA THR A 245 8.55 21.84 -7.83
C THR A 245 7.44 22.74 -7.32
N ASN A 246 6.56 22.19 -6.52
CA ASN A 246 5.36 22.86 -6.03
C ASN A 246 5.24 22.76 -4.52
N SER A 247 4.44 23.64 -3.92
CA SER A 247 3.95 23.50 -2.55
C SER A 247 2.57 22.87 -2.58
N VAL A 248 2.35 21.82 -1.79
CA VAL A 248 1.05 21.18 -1.65
C VAL A 248 0.24 21.89 -0.56
N ASP A 249 0.82 21.99 0.63
CA ASP A 249 0.26 22.65 1.79
C ASP A 249 1.36 23.17 2.75
N ALA A 250 0.97 23.67 3.90
CA ALA A 250 1.92 24.20 4.89
C ALA A 250 2.82 23.12 5.52
N ARG A 251 2.40 21.84 5.49
CA ARG A 251 3.20 20.69 5.96
C ARG A 251 4.11 20.15 4.86
N HIS A 252 3.69 20.28 3.61
CA HIS A 252 4.40 19.79 2.43
C HIS A 252 4.74 20.97 1.49
N PRO A 253 5.67 21.84 1.91
CA PRO A 253 5.99 23.05 1.15
C PRO A 253 6.79 22.75 -0.12
N GLU A 254 7.31 21.54 -0.25
CA GLU A 254 8.18 21.17 -1.35
C GLU A 254 7.85 19.74 -1.84
N LEU A 255 7.28 19.67 -3.04
CA LEU A 255 6.99 18.45 -3.79
C LEU A 255 7.73 18.54 -5.11
N HIS A 256 8.70 17.66 -5.31
CA HIS A 256 9.41 17.50 -6.58
C HIS A 256 8.71 16.44 -7.42
N THR A 257 8.44 16.75 -8.69
CA THR A 257 7.76 15.87 -9.64
C THR A 257 8.60 15.66 -10.89
N TRP A 258 8.74 14.42 -11.30
CA TRP A 258 9.31 14.03 -12.59
C TRP A 258 8.21 13.46 -13.45
N SER A 259 7.93 14.15 -14.56
CA SER A 259 6.85 13.82 -15.49
C SER A 259 7.38 13.48 -16.86
N LYS A 260 6.61 12.70 -17.60
CA LYS A 260 6.78 12.47 -19.04
C LYS A 260 5.52 12.80 -19.80
N GLU A 261 5.69 13.27 -21.02
CA GLU A 261 4.58 13.34 -21.95
C GLU A 261 4.26 11.93 -22.47
N MET A 262 3.04 11.47 -22.24
CA MET A 262 2.51 10.20 -22.70
C MET A 262 1.15 10.48 -23.36
N ASP A 263 1.03 10.14 -24.64
CA ASP A 263 -0.20 10.37 -25.44
C ASP A 263 -0.73 11.83 -25.39
N GLY A 264 0.19 12.79 -25.31
CA GLY A 264 -0.15 14.21 -25.25
C GLY A 264 -0.54 14.74 -23.87
N VAL A 265 -0.36 13.92 -22.84
CA VAL A 265 -0.62 14.27 -21.43
C VAL A 265 0.68 14.20 -20.65
N GLU A 266 0.90 15.19 -19.77
CA GLU A 266 2.01 15.18 -18.83
C GLU A 266 1.66 14.25 -17.65
N VAL A 267 2.40 13.15 -17.53
CA VAL A 267 2.16 12.10 -16.53
C VAL A 267 3.23 12.16 -15.46
N PRO A 268 2.89 12.40 -14.18
CA PRO A 268 3.82 12.37 -13.06
C PRO A 268 4.17 10.93 -12.71
N LEU A 269 5.39 10.49 -13.03
CA LEU A 269 5.81 9.11 -12.81
C LEU A 269 6.59 8.90 -11.53
N PHE A 270 7.25 9.94 -11.04
CA PHE A 270 7.92 9.92 -9.74
C PHE A 270 7.72 11.23 -9.00
N GLN A 271 7.34 11.14 -7.73
CA GLN A 271 7.19 12.29 -6.85
C GLN A 271 7.90 12.05 -5.51
N TRP A 272 8.51 13.12 -4.99
CA TRP A 272 9.08 13.12 -3.66
C TRP A 272 8.76 14.41 -2.93
N ALA A 273 8.07 14.29 -1.79
CA ALA A 273 7.73 15.41 -0.91
C ALA A 273 8.40 15.26 0.46
N GLN A 274 8.62 16.38 1.12
CA GLN A 274 9.07 16.42 2.51
C GLN A 274 7.98 17.02 3.41
N CYS A 275 7.62 16.30 4.48
CA CYS A 275 6.70 16.77 5.50
C CYS A 275 7.46 17.47 6.63
N LEU A 276 7.15 18.76 6.86
CA LEU A 276 7.78 19.55 7.90
C LEU A 276 7.45 19.06 9.30
N LEU A 277 8.46 19.10 10.19
CA LEU A 277 8.35 18.72 11.60
C LEU A 277 7.81 17.29 11.84
N ARG A 278 7.83 16.41 10.83
CA ARG A 278 7.44 15.04 10.98
C ARG A 278 8.64 14.18 11.38
N PRO A 279 8.55 13.45 12.51
CA PRO A 279 9.52 12.42 12.88
C PRO A 279 9.31 11.16 12.05
N HIS A 280 10.00 10.06 12.39
CA HIS A 280 9.81 8.75 11.77
C HIS A 280 8.42 8.18 12.05
N ASN A 281 7.45 8.68 11.31
CA ASN A 281 6.04 8.29 11.41
C ASN A 281 5.31 8.71 10.11
N CYS A 282 4.01 8.46 10.01
CA CYS A 282 3.12 9.10 9.06
C CYS A 282 2.16 10.03 9.79
N TYR A 283 1.86 11.16 9.18
CA TYR A 283 0.82 12.05 9.70
C TYR A 283 -0.45 11.92 8.88
N PRO A 284 -1.61 12.12 9.49
CA PRO A 284 -2.87 12.14 8.76
C PRO A 284 -2.85 13.05 7.53
N SER A 285 -2.13 14.17 7.58
CA SER A 285 -1.97 15.09 6.45
C SER A 285 -1.22 14.52 5.24
N ASP A 286 -0.49 13.42 5.40
CA ASP A 286 0.18 12.76 4.27
C ASP A 286 -0.83 11.99 3.39
N MET A 287 -1.87 11.42 3.99
CA MET A 287 -2.77 10.47 3.31
C MET A 287 -3.51 11.07 2.11
N PRO A 288 -4.10 12.29 2.19
CA PRO A 288 -4.76 12.89 1.03
C PRO A 288 -3.81 13.08 -0.16
N MET A 289 -2.56 13.48 0.10
CA MET A 289 -1.56 13.68 -0.95
C MET A 289 -1.12 12.36 -1.59
N LEU A 290 -1.00 11.27 -0.80
CA LEU A 290 -0.70 9.96 -1.33
C LEU A 290 -1.82 9.45 -2.22
N TRP A 291 -3.09 9.67 -1.80
CA TRP A 291 -4.25 9.27 -2.57
C TRP A 291 -4.37 10.08 -3.87
N ASP A 292 -4.30 11.40 -3.80
CA ASP A 292 -4.33 12.31 -4.95
C ASP A 292 -3.31 11.93 -6.04
N PHE A 293 -2.15 11.41 -5.65
CA PHE A 293 -1.20 10.87 -6.61
C PHE A 293 -1.66 9.56 -7.24
N MET A 294 -2.14 8.61 -6.44
CA MET A 294 -2.42 7.24 -6.91
C MET A 294 -3.69 7.14 -7.73
N GLU A 295 -4.75 7.87 -7.37
CA GLU A 295 -6.09 7.75 -7.98
C GLU A 295 -6.15 8.03 -9.49
N HIS A 296 -5.12 8.66 -10.03
CA HIS A 296 -4.98 8.97 -11.46
C HIS A 296 -4.52 7.79 -12.31
N PHE A 297 -4.11 6.68 -11.71
CA PHE A 297 -3.55 5.55 -12.43
C PHE A 297 -4.47 4.33 -12.41
N SER A 298 -4.47 3.61 -13.53
CA SER A 298 -5.01 2.25 -13.62
C SER A 298 -4.08 1.38 -14.46
N PHE A 299 -4.30 0.08 -14.49
CA PHE A 299 -3.55 -0.84 -15.33
C PHE A 299 -4.41 -1.97 -15.84
N GLU A 300 -3.97 -2.56 -16.93
CA GLU A 300 -4.51 -3.81 -17.46
C GLU A 300 -3.39 -4.80 -17.65
N LYS A 301 -3.68 -6.05 -17.43
CA LYS A 301 -2.78 -7.17 -17.66
C LYS A 301 -3.32 -8.05 -18.77
N ALA A 302 -2.59 -8.13 -19.87
CA ALA A 302 -2.93 -9.03 -20.95
C ALA A 302 -2.65 -10.50 -20.61
N ALA A 303 -3.20 -11.42 -21.37
CA ALA A 303 -3.03 -12.86 -21.16
C ALA A 303 -1.57 -13.33 -21.29
N ASP A 304 -0.74 -12.59 -22.02
CA ASP A 304 0.71 -12.86 -22.14
C ASP A 304 1.55 -12.26 -21.01
N GLY A 305 0.90 -11.60 -20.04
CA GLY A 305 1.55 -10.95 -18.90
C GLY A 305 1.94 -9.50 -19.15
N THR A 306 1.75 -8.97 -20.35
CA THR A 306 2.05 -7.56 -20.66
C THR A 306 1.15 -6.64 -19.81
N VAL A 307 1.76 -5.64 -19.18
CA VAL A 307 1.07 -4.64 -18.37
C VAL A 307 0.98 -3.34 -19.16
N THR A 308 -0.22 -2.80 -19.27
CA THR A 308 -0.47 -1.46 -19.83
C THR A 308 -1.00 -0.58 -18.72
N ARG A 309 -0.37 0.58 -18.48
CA ARG A 309 -0.82 1.58 -17.51
C ARG A 309 -1.47 2.74 -18.19
N TYR A 310 -2.50 3.25 -17.54
CA TYR A 310 -3.27 4.40 -17.98
C TYR A 310 -3.19 5.50 -16.93
N TYR A 311 -3.29 6.74 -17.36
CA TYR A 311 -3.32 7.92 -16.53
C TYR A 311 -4.47 8.82 -16.94
N SER A 312 -5.27 9.27 -15.97
CA SER A 312 -6.33 10.25 -16.16
C SER A 312 -6.04 11.53 -15.37
N PRO A 313 -5.90 12.70 -16.01
CA PRO A 313 -5.66 13.96 -15.30
C PRO A 313 -6.77 14.37 -14.34
N SER A 314 -8.01 13.92 -14.56
CA SER A 314 -9.19 14.21 -13.73
C SER A 314 -9.49 13.15 -12.68
N ALA A 315 -8.52 12.26 -12.40
CA ALA A 315 -8.72 10.97 -11.77
C ALA A 315 -9.65 10.05 -12.59
N PHE A 316 -9.66 8.74 -12.30
CA PHE A 316 -10.67 7.86 -12.90
C PHE A 316 -11.99 8.20 -12.25
N GLU A 317 -12.93 8.69 -13.07
CA GLU A 317 -14.20 9.21 -12.60
C GLU A 317 -14.83 8.25 -11.59
N LYS A 318 -15.13 8.81 -10.43
CA LYS A 318 -16.09 8.21 -9.53
C LYS A 318 -17.33 8.00 -10.37
N ASN A 319 -17.69 6.75 -10.62
CA ASN A 319 -18.92 6.46 -11.34
C ASN A 319 -20.08 7.10 -10.57
N ASP A 320 -20.58 8.21 -11.07
CA ASP A 320 -21.76 8.92 -10.54
C ASP A 320 -23.01 8.04 -10.59
#